data_cc98479e75ef648c9ee17bbece3d35cb
#
_entry.id   cc98479e75ef648c9ee17bbece3d35cb
#
_cell.length_a   1.000
_cell.length_b   1.000
_cell.length_c   1.000
_cell.angle_alpha   90.00
_cell.angle_beta   90.00
_cell.angle_gamma   90.00
#
_symmetry.space_group_name_H-M   'P 1'
#
loop_
_entity.id
_entity.type
_entity.pdbx_description
1 polymer ?
#
loop_
_entity_poly.entity_id
_entity_poly.type
_entity_poly.pdbx_seq_one_letter_code
_entity_poly.pdbx_strand_id
1 'polypeptide(L)'
;MAKTKLTRFDFNIFLVAIAMLLVYFKLYPELFPYAAIKLKLNEVQISGRVNQVLEDLGYETSEFSHHLTLRQSREQIRYLQKQFGLKKTNDIILENVIPVYFWKIDLKEKSAPRSIIRASYDTEEEARTAIQKAFSDTISLNMTLNGELIRFSVQLGEKETIDTLSYEAAFSRALFYLKQLKPDHFQSYEFVPSNQNNVSPKIEHKFTWENSEQIHGETETVTIAIHGNYINFYHNSFTISKDSAITSIKSELQAIPEIIALISISILFIVLLIRKLRKDEVDLRSNMVLSIIISIAWLVMLAQNISVDYASRNIILTILIPILVTTPFIFLSFMIVSSISESSARDIWDEKLLTLDALRKRRILFPQFALAIFRGLALAFISVGLLALLLKIASLKFHFYMDFEKNNITEKIAFLPVIYIVATGLMITGFYEFIFRLFFVSALRKKVQSSLTIIIIGTLISIFAYGGYAGLKITPYFLNLT
;
A
#
# COMPACT_ATOMS: atom_id res chain seq x y z
N MET A 1 -21.89 31.49 -29.18
CA MET A 1 -21.19 31.07 -27.93
C MET A 1 -21.68 31.94 -26.80
N ALA A 2 -22.52 31.40 -25.90
CA ALA A 2 -22.96 32.13 -24.72
C ALA A 2 -21.73 32.43 -23.84
N LYS A 3 -21.53 33.70 -23.49
CA LYS A 3 -20.50 34.10 -22.52
C LYS A 3 -20.81 33.46 -21.19
N THR A 4 -20.11 32.39 -20.83
CA THR A 4 -20.18 31.78 -19.51
C THR A 4 -19.62 32.78 -18.50
N LYS A 5 -20.51 33.46 -17.81
CA LYS A 5 -20.14 34.33 -16.67
C LYS A 5 -20.07 33.43 -15.43
N LEU A 6 -19.03 33.61 -14.62
CA LEU A 6 -18.98 33.08 -13.26
C LEU A 6 -20.23 33.54 -12.52
N THR A 7 -21.00 32.60 -11.99
CA THR A 7 -22.21 32.91 -11.22
C THR A 7 -21.84 33.15 -9.75
N ARG A 8 -22.72 33.82 -8.99
CA ARG A 8 -22.57 33.95 -7.53
C ARG A 8 -22.49 32.57 -6.86
N PHE A 9 -23.14 31.58 -7.43
CA PHE A 9 -23.09 30.19 -6.97
C PHE A 9 -21.69 29.59 -7.11
N ASP A 10 -20.99 29.83 -8.23
CA ASP A 10 -19.62 29.35 -8.43
C ASP A 10 -18.64 29.98 -7.44
N PHE A 11 -18.81 31.26 -7.16
CA PHE A 11 -17.99 31.96 -6.16
C PHE A 11 -18.20 31.39 -4.74
N ASN A 12 -19.47 31.15 -4.35
CA ASN A 12 -19.79 30.59 -3.04
C ASN A 12 -19.24 29.17 -2.89
N ILE A 13 -19.38 28.29 -3.89
CA ILE A 13 -18.80 26.93 -3.87
C ILE A 13 -17.29 27.01 -3.69
N PHE A 14 -16.61 27.93 -4.39
CA PHE A 14 -15.16 28.07 -4.29
C PHE A 14 -14.73 28.56 -2.91
N LEU A 15 -15.48 29.49 -2.31
CA LEU A 15 -15.21 29.97 -0.96
C LEU A 15 -15.37 28.85 0.08
N VAL A 16 -16.43 28.06 -0.03
CA VAL A 16 -16.66 26.87 0.81
C VAL A 16 -15.54 25.83 0.59
N ALA A 17 -15.10 25.63 -0.65
CA ALA A 17 -14.02 24.69 -0.97
C ALA A 17 -12.71 25.07 -0.29
N ILE A 18 -12.34 26.36 -0.31
CA ILE A 18 -11.15 26.85 0.40
C ILE A 18 -11.29 26.63 1.90
N ALA A 19 -12.44 26.99 2.49
CA ALA A 19 -12.69 26.79 3.92
C ALA A 19 -12.56 25.31 4.31
N MET A 20 -13.13 24.41 3.52
CA MET A 20 -13.07 22.96 3.79
C MET A 20 -11.66 22.40 3.56
N LEU A 21 -10.90 22.92 2.63
CA LEU A 21 -9.50 22.56 2.44
C LEU A 21 -8.64 22.98 3.67
N LEU A 22 -8.88 24.17 4.22
CA LEU A 22 -8.22 24.62 5.45
C LEU A 22 -8.59 23.73 6.66
N VAL A 23 -9.86 23.33 6.76
CA VAL A 23 -10.32 22.35 7.77
C VAL A 23 -9.56 21.02 7.62
N TYR A 24 -9.44 20.52 6.38
CA TYR A 24 -8.68 19.31 6.11
C TYR A 24 -7.22 19.40 6.57
N PHE A 25 -6.51 20.46 6.17
CA PHE A 25 -5.10 20.62 6.56
C PHE A 25 -4.92 20.74 8.07
N LYS A 26 -5.86 21.40 8.75
CA LYS A 26 -5.83 21.50 10.22
C LYS A 26 -6.06 20.16 10.91
N LEU A 27 -6.96 19.33 10.39
CA LEU A 27 -7.32 18.04 10.99
C LEU A 27 -6.43 16.88 10.52
N TYR A 28 -5.73 17.04 9.39
CA TYR A 28 -4.90 16.00 8.79
C TYR A 28 -3.88 15.39 9.77
N PRO A 29 -3.10 16.17 10.54
CA PRO A 29 -2.14 15.62 11.48
C PRO A 29 -2.77 14.82 12.62
N GLU A 30 -4.01 15.13 12.99
CA GLU A 30 -4.70 14.44 14.08
C GLU A 30 -5.38 13.14 13.64
N LEU A 31 -5.82 13.08 12.39
CA LEU A 31 -6.68 11.99 11.92
C LEU A 31 -5.94 10.94 11.09
N PHE A 32 -4.95 11.37 10.30
CA PHE A 32 -4.32 10.49 9.33
C PHE A 32 -2.95 10.02 9.78
N PRO A 33 -2.70 8.70 9.89
CA PRO A 33 -1.42 8.18 10.39
C PRO A 33 -0.25 8.51 9.46
N TYR A 34 -0.49 8.73 8.16
CA TYR A 34 0.58 9.19 7.26
C TYR A 34 1.15 10.57 7.59
N ALA A 35 0.39 11.41 8.31
CA ALA A 35 0.89 12.70 8.77
C ALA A 35 2.00 12.57 9.83
N ALA A 36 2.04 11.44 10.52
CA ALA A 36 3.05 11.13 11.52
C ALA A 36 4.36 10.59 10.93
N ILE A 37 4.44 10.37 9.62
CA ILE A 37 5.68 9.91 8.98
C ILE A 37 6.66 11.07 8.88
N LYS A 38 7.78 10.98 9.61
CA LYS A 38 8.91 11.90 9.49
C LYS A 38 10.13 11.12 9.03
N LEU A 39 10.47 11.24 7.75
CA LEU A 39 11.70 10.67 7.20
C LEU A 39 12.87 11.52 7.68
N LYS A 40 13.61 11.04 8.68
CA LYS A 40 14.83 11.70 9.16
C LYS A 40 16.02 11.39 8.26
N LEU A 41 16.05 10.20 7.68
CA LEU A 41 17.11 9.71 6.80
C LEU A 41 16.55 9.47 5.40
N ASN A 42 17.29 9.89 4.39
CA ASN A 42 16.99 9.57 3.00
C ASN A 42 17.52 8.16 2.61
N GLU A 43 17.18 7.69 1.42
CA GLU A 43 17.56 6.35 0.95
C GLU A 43 19.09 6.11 0.95
N VAL A 44 19.88 7.13 0.58
CA VAL A 44 21.35 7.04 0.57
C VAL A 44 21.91 6.92 1.99
N GLN A 45 21.35 7.68 2.92
CA GLN A 45 21.76 7.61 4.33
C GLN A 45 21.34 6.29 4.98
N ILE A 46 20.15 5.77 4.66
CA ILE A 46 19.73 4.43 5.10
C ILE A 46 20.65 3.35 4.52
N SER A 47 20.98 3.41 3.22
CA SER A 47 21.96 2.46 2.62
C SER A 47 23.31 2.49 3.31
N GLY A 48 23.83 3.67 3.64
CA GLY A 48 25.07 3.80 4.40
C GLY A 48 24.95 3.19 5.81
N ARG A 49 23.81 3.39 6.49
CA ARG A 49 23.55 2.80 7.81
C ARG A 49 23.41 1.28 7.74
N VAL A 50 22.80 0.74 6.68
CA VAL A 50 22.71 -0.70 6.43
C VAL A 50 24.09 -1.32 6.34
N ASN A 51 25.02 -0.73 5.56
CA ASN A 51 26.37 -1.22 5.43
C ASN A 51 27.08 -1.26 6.80
N GLN A 52 26.95 -0.20 7.58
CA GLN A 52 27.54 -0.15 8.92
C GLN A 52 26.99 -1.25 9.84
N VAL A 53 25.67 -1.47 9.83
CA VAL A 53 25.04 -2.53 10.64
C VAL A 53 25.50 -3.92 10.18
N LEU A 54 25.64 -4.16 8.88
CA LEU A 54 26.14 -5.43 8.35
C LEU A 54 27.59 -5.69 8.74
N GLU A 55 28.46 -4.68 8.64
CA GLU A 55 29.85 -4.74 9.09
C GLU A 55 29.93 -5.05 10.60
N ASP A 56 29.11 -4.38 11.42
CA ASP A 56 29.00 -4.63 12.86
C ASP A 56 28.55 -6.07 13.18
N LEU A 57 27.73 -6.67 12.31
CA LEU A 57 27.30 -8.06 12.42
C LEU A 57 28.28 -9.06 11.80
N GLY A 58 29.37 -8.58 11.18
CA GLY A 58 30.45 -9.38 10.59
C GLY A 58 30.19 -9.79 9.13
N TYR A 59 29.32 -9.05 8.40
CA TYR A 59 29.03 -9.29 6.99
C TYR A 59 29.74 -8.28 6.09
N GLU A 60 30.34 -8.73 4.98
CA GLU A 60 30.89 -7.84 3.96
C GLU A 60 29.81 -7.26 3.06
N THR A 61 29.91 -5.96 2.75
CA THR A 61 28.83 -5.20 2.09
C THR A 61 29.11 -4.84 0.63
N SER A 62 30.36 -4.99 0.15
CA SER A 62 30.81 -4.45 -1.15
C SER A 62 30.14 -5.07 -2.37
N GLU A 63 29.61 -6.28 -2.26
CA GLU A 63 29.05 -7.05 -3.37
C GLU A 63 27.51 -7.00 -3.49
N PHE A 64 26.82 -6.31 -2.57
CA PHE A 64 25.36 -6.30 -2.55
C PHE A 64 24.75 -5.08 -3.24
N SER A 65 23.65 -5.32 -3.94
CA SER A 65 22.71 -4.28 -4.38
C SER A 65 21.60 -4.11 -3.36
N HIS A 66 21.31 -2.89 -2.97
CA HIS A 66 20.27 -2.56 -1.99
C HIS A 66 18.96 -2.26 -2.68
N HIS A 67 17.89 -2.95 -2.28
CA HIS A 67 16.54 -2.63 -2.68
C HIS A 67 15.75 -2.16 -1.45
N LEU A 68 15.51 -0.84 -1.38
CA LEU A 68 14.86 -0.20 -0.25
C LEU A 68 13.36 -0.02 -0.52
N THR A 69 12.55 -0.40 0.44
CA THR A 69 11.11 -0.17 0.40
C THR A 69 10.60 0.32 1.75
N LEU A 70 9.83 1.42 1.75
CA LEU A 70 9.17 1.91 2.97
C LEU A 70 7.89 1.10 3.22
N ARG A 71 7.81 0.47 4.37
CA ARG A 71 6.69 -0.41 4.78
C ARG A 71 5.99 0.12 6.01
N GLN A 72 4.80 -0.41 6.27
CA GLN A 72 4.03 -0.14 7.47
C GLN A 72 3.55 -1.43 8.13
N SER A 73 3.51 -1.45 9.45
CA SER A 73 2.87 -2.52 10.22
C SER A 73 1.40 -2.17 10.47
N ARG A 74 0.52 -2.72 9.64
CA ARG A 74 -0.93 -2.46 9.74
C ARG A 74 -1.54 -2.95 11.05
N GLU A 75 -1.08 -4.09 11.53
CA GLU A 75 -1.56 -4.68 12.77
C GLU A 75 -1.26 -3.79 13.96
N GLN A 76 -0.05 -3.24 14.02
CA GLN A 76 0.31 -2.29 15.06
C GLN A 76 -0.47 -0.98 14.96
N ILE A 77 -0.65 -0.42 13.74
CA ILE A 77 -1.47 0.78 13.55
C ILE A 77 -2.90 0.53 14.03
N ARG A 78 -3.52 -0.57 13.63
CA ARG A 78 -4.87 -0.94 14.04
C ARG A 78 -4.98 -1.09 15.55
N TYR A 79 -4.03 -1.78 16.16
CA TYR A 79 -3.99 -1.97 17.59
C TYR A 79 -3.89 -0.63 18.33
N LEU A 80 -2.94 0.21 17.97
CA LEU A 80 -2.76 1.53 18.57
C LEU A 80 -4.00 2.41 18.40
N GLN A 81 -4.62 2.42 17.23
CA GLN A 81 -5.84 3.18 16.97
C GLN A 81 -7.04 2.68 17.79
N LYS A 82 -7.15 1.37 18.01
CA LYS A 82 -8.18 0.80 18.88
C LYS A 82 -7.99 1.21 20.33
N GLN A 83 -6.77 1.13 20.84
CA GLN A 83 -6.46 1.39 22.24
C GLN A 83 -6.45 2.89 22.56
N PHE A 84 -5.87 3.71 21.71
CA PHE A 84 -5.57 5.10 22.01
C PHE A 84 -6.34 6.11 21.16
N GLY A 85 -7.06 5.67 20.13
CA GLY A 85 -7.71 6.54 19.15
C GLY A 85 -6.71 7.17 18.18
N LEU A 86 -7.22 7.90 17.16
CA LEU A 86 -6.40 8.36 16.04
C LEU A 86 -5.30 9.34 16.46
N LYS A 87 -5.65 10.38 17.24
CA LYS A 87 -4.72 11.45 17.60
C LYS A 87 -3.54 10.91 18.42
N LYS A 88 -3.81 10.20 19.52
CA LYS A 88 -2.77 9.67 20.38
C LYS A 88 -1.90 8.62 19.68
N THR A 89 -2.49 7.84 18.76
CA THR A 89 -1.71 6.95 17.88
C THR A 89 -0.71 7.72 17.05
N ASN A 90 -1.10 8.84 16.44
CA ASN A 90 -0.20 9.66 15.65
C ASN A 90 0.94 10.26 16.51
N ASP A 91 0.65 10.63 17.74
CA ASP A 91 1.67 11.12 18.70
C ASP A 91 2.67 9.99 19.01
N ILE A 92 2.21 8.76 19.32
CA ILE A 92 3.06 7.58 19.55
C ILE A 92 3.94 7.25 18.33
N ILE A 93 3.36 7.33 17.13
CA ILE A 93 4.11 7.10 15.88
C ILE A 93 5.21 8.17 15.70
N LEU A 94 4.92 9.43 16.05
CA LEU A 94 5.89 10.53 15.97
C LEU A 94 7.06 10.36 16.92
N GLU A 95 6.86 9.78 18.09
CA GLU A 95 7.90 9.45 19.07
C GLU A 95 8.83 8.35 18.54
N ASN A 96 8.37 7.56 17.55
CA ASN A 96 9.09 6.47 16.91
C ASN A 96 9.59 5.37 17.88
N VAL A 97 8.93 5.23 19.00
CA VAL A 97 9.25 4.20 20.01
C VAL A 97 8.75 2.83 19.53
N ILE A 98 7.53 2.79 18.99
CA ILE A 98 6.97 1.60 18.33
C ILE A 98 7.18 1.78 16.82
N PRO A 99 7.98 0.95 16.15
CA PRO A 99 8.34 1.12 14.73
C PRO A 99 7.21 0.67 13.80
N VAL A 100 6.20 1.52 13.68
CA VAL A 100 5.03 1.27 12.83
C VAL A 100 5.36 1.46 11.35
N TYR A 101 6.23 2.42 11.03
CA TYR A 101 6.79 2.67 9.71
C TYR A 101 8.27 2.31 9.72
N PHE A 102 8.70 1.56 8.71
CA PHE A 102 10.08 1.09 8.64
C PHE A 102 10.54 0.90 7.20
N TRP A 103 11.84 1.01 7.01
CA TRP A 103 12.50 0.63 5.78
C TRP A 103 12.70 -0.89 5.76
N LYS A 104 12.18 -1.56 4.73
CA LYS A 104 12.54 -2.93 4.39
C LYS A 104 13.61 -2.86 3.33
N ILE A 105 14.71 -3.53 3.59
CA ILE A 105 15.87 -3.60 2.71
C ILE A 105 16.11 -5.07 2.35
N ASP A 106 16.02 -5.35 1.07
CA ASP A 106 16.37 -6.66 0.51
C ASP A 106 17.70 -6.51 -0.24
N LEU A 107 18.71 -7.27 0.21
CA LEU A 107 20.05 -7.26 -0.36
C LEU A 107 20.19 -8.44 -1.31
N LYS A 108 20.73 -8.18 -2.50
CA LYS A 108 21.03 -9.19 -3.50
C LYS A 108 22.47 -9.04 -3.96
N GLU A 109 23.16 -10.16 -4.09
CA GLU A 109 24.49 -10.20 -4.63
C GLU A 109 24.53 -9.70 -6.08
N LYS A 110 25.47 -8.84 -6.42
CA LYS A 110 25.59 -8.20 -7.76
C LYS A 110 25.96 -9.16 -8.86
N SER A 111 26.69 -10.23 -8.57
CA SER A 111 26.96 -11.33 -9.48
C SER A 111 27.75 -12.46 -8.80
N ALA A 112 27.26 -13.68 -8.78
CA ALA A 112 28.11 -14.87 -8.80
C ALA A 112 27.39 -16.02 -9.49
N PRO A 113 28.04 -16.78 -10.37
CA PRO A 113 27.49 -18.01 -10.89
C PRO A 113 27.44 -19.06 -9.78
N ARG A 114 26.31 -19.75 -9.65
CA ARG A 114 25.96 -20.79 -8.67
C ARG A 114 26.86 -22.03 -8.59
N SER A 115 28.11 -21.97 -9.04
CA SER A 115 28.93 -23.17 -9.31
C SER A 115 30.21 -23.36 -8.49
N ILE A 116 30.48 -22.52 -7.47
CA ILE A 116 31.77 -22.64 -6.79
C ILE A 116 31.58 -22.80 -5.27
N ILE A 117 31.13 -23.97 -4.82
CA ILE A 117 31.39 -24.43 -3.46
C ILE A 117 31.73 -25.92 -3.51
N ARG A 118 32.96 -26.21 -3.88
CA ARG A 118 33.64 -27.46 -3.60
C ARG A 118 35.09 -27.15 -3.34
N ALA A 119 35.41 -26.67 -2.15
CA ALA A 119 36.79 -26.60 -1.69
C ALA A 119 36.84 -26.84 -0.18
N SER A 120 37.73 -27.69 0.26
CA SER A 120 38.19 -27.77 1.63
C SER A 120 38.97 -26.50 1.93
N TYR A 121 38.60 -25.79 3.00
CA TYR A 121 39.23 -24.53 3.37
C TYR A 121 40.43 -24.80 4.29
N ASP A 122 41.55 -24.21 3.96
CA ASP A 122 42.77 -24.37 4.74
C ASP A 122 42.94 -23.31 5.84
N THR A 123 42.14 -22.24 5.83
CA THR A 123 42.22 -21.17 6.82
C THR A 123 40.81 -20.73 7.31
N GLU A 124 40.79 -20.19 8.55
CA GLU A 124 39.55 -19.66 9.17
C GLU A 124 38.93 -18.50 8.35
N GLU A 125 39.78 -17.74 7.65
CA GLU A 125 39.42 -16.60 6.81
C GLU A 125 38.76 -17.05 5.48
N GLU A 126 39.27 -18.14 4.88
CA GLU A 126 38.68 -18.77 3.69
C GLU A 126 37.32 -19.43 4.02
N ALA A 127 37.24 -20.11 5.17
CA ALA A 127 35.98 -20.63 5.68
C ALA A 127 34.95 -19.52 5.92
N ARG A 128 35.41 -18.38 6.48
CA ARG A 128 34.61 -17.20 6.70
C ARG A 128 34.06 -16.61 5.39
N THR A 129 34.89 -16.44 4.39
CA THR A 129 34.56 -15.91 3.07
C THR A 129 33.60 -16.84 2.31
N ALA A 130 33.81 -18.15 2.44
CA ALA A 130 32.97 -19.15 1.77
C ALA A 130 31.61 -19.33 2.45
N ILE A 131 31.58 -19.27 3.78
CA ILE A 131 30.34 -19.23 4.54
C ILE A 131 29.53 -17.97 4.13
N GLN A 132 30.22 -16.83 4.04
CA GLN A 132 29.61 -15.58 3.60
C GLN A 132 29.05 -15.68 2.17
N LYS A 133 29.76 -16.37 1.24
CA LYS A 133 29.25 -16.68 -0.11
C LYS A 133 28.09 -17.67 -0.13
N ALA A 134 28.09 -18.63 0.78
CA ALA A 134 27.02 -19.62 0.89
C ALA A 134 25.71 -19.05 1.44
N PHE A 135 25.81 -17.98 2.25
CA PHE A 135 24.68 -17.26 2.82
C PHE A 135 24.07 -16.22 1.86
N SER A 136 24.63 -16.07 0.65
CA SER A 136 24.37 -14.91 -0.23
C SER A 136 23.04 -14.89 -0.97
N ASP A 137 22.14 -15.85 -0.80
CA ASP A 137 20.94 -15.86 -1.64
C ASP A 137 19.93 -14.75 -1.29
N THR A 138 19.72 -14.40 -0.03
CA THR A 138 18.92 -13.21 0.34
C THR A 138 19.16 -12.76 1.79
N ILE A 139 19.70 -11.56 1.97
CA ILE A 139 19.73 -10.87 3.27
C ILE A 139 18.60 -9.87 3.29
N SER A 140 17.78 -9.90 4.34
CA SER A 140 16.67 -8.96 4.50
C SER A 140 16.80 -8.24 5.84
N LEU A 141 16.68 -6.90 5.81
CA LEU A 141 16.69 -6.06 7.00
C LEU A 141 15.43 -5.21 7.06
N ASN A 142 14.96 -4.94 8.28
CA ASN A 142 14.01 -3.86 8.53
C ASN A 142 14.66 -2.85 9.49
N MET A 143 14.57 -1.57 9.16
CA MET A 143 15.14 -0.49 9.96
C MET A 143 14.08 0.57 10.25
N THR A 144 14.14 1.18 11.42
CA THR A 144 13.30 2.32 11.77
C THR A 144 13.57 3.50 10.83
N LEU A 145 12.70 4.51 10.84
CA LEU A 145 12.92 5.77 10.10
C LEU A 145 14.17 6.54 10.59
N ASN A 146 14.68 6.20 11.79
CA ASN A 146 15.91 6.75 12.37
C ASN A 146 17.17 5.91 12.04
N GLY A 147 17.02 4.76 11.36
CA GLY A 147 18.13 3.87 11.01
C GLY A 147 18.51 2.84 12.09
N GLU A 148 17.63 2.54 13.05
CA GLU A 148 17.84 1.46 14.02
C GLU A 148 17.35 0.13 13.47
N LEU A 149 18.04 -0.97 13.79
CA LEU A 149 17.68 -2.30 13.33
C LEU A 149 16.44 -2.84 14.06
N ILE A 150 15.41 -3.22 13.30
CA ILE A 150 14.22 -3.90 13.81
C ILE A 150 14.30 -5.40 13.56
N ARG A 151 14.71 -5.77 12.35
CA ARG A 151 14.81 -7.16 11.94
C ARG A 151 16.00 -7.35 11.01
N PHE A 152 16.66 -8.45 11.20
CA PHE A 152 17.69 -8.98 10.30
C PHE A 152 17.41 -10.45 10.08
N SER A 153 17.53 -10.91 8.85
CA SER A 153 17.40 -12.34 8.53
C SER A 153 18.23 -12.69 7.31
N VAL A 154 18.97 -13.78 7.43
CA VAL A 154 19.71 -14.41 6.36
C VAL A 154 19.04 -15.73 6.03
N GLN A 155 18.66 -15.92 4.78
CA GLN A 155 18.06 -17.18 4.33
C GLN A 155 19.18 -18.13 3.90
N LEU A 156 19.36 -19.20 4.66
CA LEU A 156 20.41 -20.20 4.42
C LEU A 156 20.01 -21.15 3.29
N GLY A 157 20.90 -21.39 2.34
CA GLY A 157 20.75 -22.44 1.33
C GLY A 157 20.67 -23.84 1.97
N GLU A 158 19.95 -24.78 1.34
CA GLU A 158 19.65 -26.11 1.90
C GLU A 158 20.86 -27.06 2.07
N LYS A 159 22.07 -26.69 1.66
CA LYS A 159 23.17 -27.64 1.40
C LYS A 159 24.37 -27.56 2.32
N GLU A 160 24.42 -26.78 3.38
CA GLU A 160 25.63 -26.63 4.17
C GLU A 160 25.50 -27.15 5.59
N THR A 161 26.39 -28.10 5.91
CA THR A 161 26.71 -28.53 7.29
C THR A 161 27.71 -27.52 7.86
N ILE A 162 27.22 -26.62 8.73
CA ILE A 162 28.07 -25.69 9.48
C ILE A 162 28.35 -26.31 10.85
N ASP A 163 29.56 -26.17 11.34
CA ASP A 163 29.94 -26.59 12.69
C ASP A 163 29.02 -25.94 13.72
N THR A 164 28.38 -26.77 14.56
CA THR A 164 27.40 -26.33 15.53
C THR A 164 28.09 -25.91 16.82
N LEU A 165 27.79 -24.72 17.32
CA LEU A 165 28.18 -24.29 18.65
C LEU A 165 27.44 -25.07 19.74
N SER A 166 28.10 -25.24 20.91
CA SER A 166 27.38 -25.65 22.11
C SER A 166 26.35 -24.56 22.50
N TYR A 167 25.27 -25.00 23.19
CA TYR A 167 24.23 -24.08 23.66
C TYR A 167 24.79 -22.89 24.45
N GLU A 168 25.76 -23.15 25.36
CA GLU A 168 26.38 -22.11 26.19
C GLU A 168 27.19 -21.11 25.36
N ALA A 169 27.94 -21.60 24.37
CA ALA A 169 28.71 -20.74 23.47
C ALA A 169 27.77 -19.89 22.59
N ALA A 170 26.71 -20.49 22.06
CA ALA A 170 25.69 -19.79 21.28
C ALA A 170 24.94 -18.74 22.13
N PHE A 171 24.59 -19.07 23.38
CA PHE A 171 23.97 -18.12 24.32
C PHE A 171 24.88 -16.91 24.62
N SER A 172 26.16 -17.18 24.94
CA SER A 172 27.13 -16.11 25.20
C SER A 172 27.26 -15.17 24.00
N ARG A 173 27.24 -15.72 22.79
CA ARG A 173 27.31 -14.95 21.54
C ARG A 173 26.04 -14.14 21.29
N ALA A 174 24.88 -14.74 21.50
CA ALA A 174 23.61 -14.03 21.39
C ALA A 174 23.51 -12.87 22.39
N LEU A 175 24.02 -13.06 23.61
CA LEU A 175 24.09 -12.03 24.63
C LEU A 175 25.04 -10.87 24.23
N PHE A 176 26.16 -11.20 23.56
CA PHE A 176 27.06 -10.19 23.01
C PHE A 176 26.34 -9.32 21.97
N TYR A 177 25.62 -9.92 21.02
CA TYR A 177 24.85 -9.17 20.02
C TYR A 177 23.70 -8.37 20.65
N LEU A 178 23.02 -8.90 21.68
CA LEU A 178 22.00 -8.14 22.39
C LEU A 178 22.57 -6.87 23.01
N LYS A 179 23.72 -6.96 23.66
CA LYS A 179 24.43 -5.79 24.23
C LYS A 179 24.85 -4.77 23.19
N GLN A 180 25.32 -5.25 22.03
CA GLN A 180 25.75 -4.40 20.95
C GLN A 180 24.57 -3.66 20.28
N LEU A 181 23.44 -4.35 20.08
CA LEU A 181 22.26 -3.81 19.39
C LEU A 181 21.34 -2.98 20.32
N LYS A 182 21.38 -3.22 21.63
CA LYS A 182 20.57 -2.54 22.64
C LYS A 182 21.41 -2.06 23.85
N PRO A 183 22.43 -1.22 23.62
CA PRO A 183 23.38 -0.84 24.71
C PRO A 183 22.70 -0.11 25.86
N ASP A 184 21.76 0.80 25.56
CA ASP A 184 21.16 1.69 26.55
C ASP A 184 20.11 1.00 27.44
N HIS A 185 19.51 -0.09 26.97
CA HIS A 185 18.40 -0.80 27.65
C HIS A 185 18.73 -2.25 27.98
N PHE A 186 19.99 -2.68 27.84
CA PHE A 186 20.37 -4.08 28.02
C PHE A 186 19.95 -4.65 29.39
N GLN A 187 20.01 -3.85 30.45
CA GLN A 187 19.71 -4.29 31.81
C GLN A 187 18.22 -4.56 32.07
N SER A 188 17.34 -4.02 31.25
CA SER A 188 15.88 -4.21 31.38
C SER A 188 15.37 -5.47 30.67
N TYR A 189 16.23 -6.19 29.96
CA TYR A 189 15.82 -7.42 29.26
C TYR A 189 16.03 -8.67 30.10
N GLU A 190 14.97 -9.42 30.31
CA GLU A 190 14.95 -10.71 30.99
C GLU A 190 14.90 -11.85 29.97
N PHE A 191 15.74 -12.88 30.20
CA PHE A 191 15.75 -14.05 29.34
C PHE A 191 14.51 -14.90 29.52
N VAL A 192 13.80 -15.21 28.43
CA VAL A 192 12.64 -16.10 28.42
C VAL A 192 13.06 -17.46 27.89
N PRO A 193 13.10 -18.52 28.73
CA PRO A 193 13.42 -19.84 28.25
C PRO A 193 12.32 -20.33 27.31
N SER A 194 12.65 -20.44 26.02
CA SER A 194 11.76 -21.04 25.03
C SER A 194 11.88 -22.56 25.08
N ASN A 195 10.74 -23.28 25.07
CA ASN A 195 10.74 -24.71 24.80
C ASN A 195 11.32 -24.91 23.39
N GLN A 196 12.53 -25.48 23.34
CA GLN A 196 13.20 -25.85 22.09
C GLN A 196 12.35 -26.91 21.39
N ASN A 197 11.50 -26.51 20.49
CA ASN A 197 10.98 -27.43 19.49
C ASN A 197 12.08 -27.62 18.44
N ASN A 198 12.86 -28.70 18.58
CA ASN A 198 13.81 -29.21 17.61
C ASN A 198 13.07 -29.56 16.29
N VAL A 199 12.88 -28.56 15.44
CA VAL A 199 12.27 -28.76 14.13
C VAL A 199 13.31 -28.34 13.09
N SER A 200 14.26 -29.20 12.82
CA SER A 200 15.02 -29.29 11.57
C SER A 200 16.43 -29.83 11.80
N PRO A 201 17.08 -30.53 10.87
CA PRO A 201 18.44 -31.08 11.04
C PRO A 201 19.56 -30.02 11.08
N LYS A 202 19.22 -28.74 11.02
CA LYS A 202 20.15 -27.60 11.19
C LYS A 202 20.01 -27.09 12.62
N ILE A 203 21.04 -27.23 13.44
CA ILE A 203 21.04 -26.78 14.84
C ILE A 203 21.15 -25.24 14.84
N GLU A 204 20.00 -24.61 14.86
CA GLU A 204 19.85 -23.18 15.07
C GLU A 204 19.50 -22.95 16.53
N HIS A 205 20.31 -22.16 17.24
CA HIS A 205 20.02 -21.77 18.62
C HIS A 205 19.28 -20.44 18.64
N LYS A 206 18.04 -20.46 19.12
CA LYS A 206 17.18 -19.28 19.20
C LYS A 206 16.97 -18.86 20.65
N PHE A 207 17.24 -17.60 20.93
CA PHE A 207 17.14 -17.01 22.26
C PHE A 207 16.19 -15.82 22.21
N THR A 208 15.35 -15.68 23.25
CA THR A 208 14.35 -14.62 23.35
C THR A 208 14.48 -13.91 24.67
N TRP A 209 14.42 -12.59 24.63
CA TRP A 209 14.41 -11.73 25.81
C TRP A 209 13.21 -10.81 25.74
N GLU A 210 12.61 -10.54 26.88
CA GLU A 210 11.50 -9.60 27.06
C GLU A 210 11.96 -8.42 27.90
N ASN A 211 11.54 -7.21 27.50
CA ASN A 211 11.81 -6.02 28.25
C ASN A 211 10.83 -5.97 29.46
N SER A 212 11.36 -5.82 30.67
CA SER A 212 10.56 -5.70 31.88
C SER A 212 9.73 -4.41 31.92
N GLU A 213 10.15 -3.38 31.17
CA GLU A 213 9.44 -2.12 31.04
C GLU A 213 8.43 -2.19 29.88
N GLN A 214 7.16 -2.00 30.18
CA GLN A 214 6.13 -1.92 29.15
C GLN A 214 6.09 -0.54 28.50
N ILE A 215 6.09 -0.51 27.18
CA ILE A 215 5.99 0.72 26.39
C ILE A 215 4.56 0.81 25.83
N HIS A 216 3.80 1.80 26.28
CA HIS A 216 2.39 1.96 25.91
C HIS A 216 1.54 0.70 26.14
N GLY A 217 1.85 -0.08 27.19
CA GLY A 217 1.15 -1.32 27.52
C GLY A 217 1.56 -2.52 26.68
N GLU A 218 2.59 -2.40 25.83
CA GLU A 218 3.17 -3.49 25.05
C GLU A 218 4.53 -3.90 25.60
N THR A 219 4.84 -5.18 25.54
CA THR A 219 6.13 -5.73 25.92
C THR A 219 7.02 -5.82 24.69
N GLU A 220 8.18 -5.18 24.74
CA GLU A 220 9.20 -5.30 23.72
C GLU A 220 9.92 -6.65 23.88
N THR A 221 10.00 -7.41 22.78
CA THR A 221 10.61 -8.74 22.75
C THR A 221 11.72 -8.77 21.72
N VAL A 222 12.92 -9.16 22.12
CA VAL A 222 14.06 -9.36 21.23
C VAL A 222 14.35 -10.83 21.07
N THR A 223 14.40 -11.27 19.83
CA THR A 223 14.76 -12.65 19.46
C THR A 223 16.01 -12.66 18.62
N ILE A 224 17.00 -13.45 19.03
CA ILE A 224 18.27 -13.65 18.30
C ILE A 224 18.44 -15.13 18.03
N ALA A 225 18.76 -15.46 16.76
CA ALA A 225 19.16 -16.82 16.42
C ALA A 225 20.62 -16.84 15.94
N ILE A 226 21.35 -17.85 16.41
CA ILE A 226 22.76 -18.09 16.09
C ILE A 226 22.86 -19.40 15.32
N HIS A 227 23.53 -19.35 14.19
CA HIS A 227 23.87 -20.52 13.39
C HIS A 227 25.39 -20.57 13.17
N GLY A 228 26.03 -21.62 13.67
CA GLY A 228 27.48 -21.61 13.77
C GLY A 228 28.00 -20.41 14.54
N ASN A 229 28.98 -19.72 14.00
CA ASN A 229 29.55 -18.54 14.60
C ASN A 229 28.85 -17.21 14.29
N TYR A 230 27.75 -17.22 13.55
CA TYR A 230 27.12 -16.01 13.02
C TYR A 230 25.69 -15.83 13.53
N ILE A 231 25.27 -14.56 13.65
CA ILE A 231 23.88 -14.20 13.82
C ILE A 231 23.17 -14.34 12.47
N ASN A 232 22.17 -15.20 12.39
CA ASN A 232 21.37 -15.38 11.16
C ASN A 232 19.98 -14.76 11.26
N PHE A 233 19.55 -14.43 12.48
CA PHE A 233 18.27 -13.79 12.71
C PHE A 233 18.31 -12.87 13.92
N TYR A 234 17.76 -11.70 13.76
CA TYR A 234 17.45 -10.74 14.81
C TYR A 234 16.06 -10.18 14.58
N HIS A 235 15.26 -10.10 15.61
CA HIS A 235 13.94 -9.47 15.53
C HIS A 235 13.60 -8.78 16.83
N ASN A 236 13.42 -7.47 16.75
CA ASN A 236 12.82 -6.64 17.79
C ASN A 236 11.35 -6.47 17.48
N SER A 237 10.47 -7.00 18.30
CA SER A 237 9.02 -6.98 18.14
C SER A 237 8.31 -6.50 19.40
N PHE A 238 7.16 -5.90 19.19
CA PHE A 238 6.23 -5.57 20.26
C PHE A 238 5.11 -6.60 20.28
N THR A 239 4.85 -7.19 21.45
CA THR A 239 3.83 -8.24 21.58
C THR A 239 2.46 -7.60 21.60
N ILE A 240 1.76 -7.69 20.47
CA ILE A 240 0.35 -7.31 20.39
C ILE A 240 -0.48 -8.40 21.05
N SER A 241 -1.28 -8.06 22.05
CA SER A 241 -2.20 -8.99 22.70
C SER A 241 -2.98 -9.82 21.65
N LYS A 242 -3.01 -11.15 21.82
CA LYS A 242 -3.52 -12.15 20.85
C LYS A 242 -4.99 -11.98 20.42
N ASP A 243 -5.75 -11.09 21.06
CA ASP A 243 -7.16 -10.84 20.70
C ASP A 243 -7.39 -10.22 19.32
N SER A 244 -6.32 -9.76 18.65
CA SER A 244 -6.41 -9.16 17.32
C SER A 244 -6.26 -10.15 16.15
N ALA A 245 -5.96 -11.42 16.41
CA ALA A 245 -5.67 -12.43 15.36
C ALA A 245 -6.89 -12.94 14.57
N ILE A 246 -8.12 -12.55 14.91
CA ILE A 246 -9.35 -13.11 14.32
C ILE A 246 -9.67 -12.60 12.90
N THR A 247 -8.87 -11.68 12.36
CA THR A 247 -9.26 -10.96 11.13
C THR A 247 -8.76 -11.55 9.81
N SER A 248 -7.89 -12.56 9.79
CA SER A 248 -7.31 -13.06 8.52
C SER A 248 -8.26 -13.95 7.70
N ILE A 249 -9.16 -14.70 8.33
CA ILE A 249 -10.07 -15.63 7.61
C ILE A 249 -11.21 -14.89 6.90
N LYS A 250 -11.58 -13.68 7.36
CA LYS A 250 -12.66 -12.90 6.72
C LYS A 250 -12.28 -12.30 5.36
N SER A 251 -11.00 -12.11 5.06
CA SER A 251 -10.58 -11.45 3.82
C SER A 251 -10.76 -12.30 2.56
N GLU A 252 -10.60 -13.62 2.66
CA GLU A 252 -10.75 -14.51 1.49
C GLU A 252 -12.22 -14.70 1.10
N LEU A 253 -13.12 -14.82 2.09
CA LEU A 253 -14.56 -14.93 1.83
C LEU A 253 -15.18 -13.65 1.29
N GLN A 254 -14.59 -12.48 1.54
CA GLN A 254 -15.08 -11.19 1.01
C GLN A 254 -14.76 -10.99 -0.47
N ALA A 255 -13.76 -11.66 -1.02
CA ALA A 255 -13.39 -11.54 -2.44
C ALA A 255 -14.42 -12.23 -3.38
N ILE A 256 -15.12 -13.25 -2.90
CA ILE A 256 -16.07 -14.01 -3.73
C ILE A 256 -17.25 -13.16 -4.23
N PRO A 257 -17.97 -12.39 -3.39
CA PRO A 257 -19.03 -11.50 -3.87
C PRO A 257 -18.53 -10.44 -4.85
N GLU A 258 -17.33 -9.90 -4.64
CA GLU A 258 -16.73 -8.90 -5.54
C GLU A 258 -16.47 -9.50 -6.93
N ILE A 259 -15.94 -10.72 -7.01
CA ILE A 259 -15.68 -11.45 -8.26
C ILE A 259 -17.00 -11.75 -8.98
N ILE A 260 -18.01 -12.23 -8.26
CA ILE A 260 -19.34 -12.51 -8.83
C ILE A 260 -19.98 -11.23 -9.38
N ALA A 261 -19.90 -10.13 -8.63
CA ALA A 261 -20.40 -8.83 -9.08
C ALA A 261 -19.67 -8.35 -10.34
N LEU A 262 -18.35 -8.48 -10.39
CA LEU A 262 -17.54 -8.09 -11.56
C LEU A 262 -17.92 -8.90 -12.79
N ILE A 263 -18.04 -10.22 -12.66
CA ILE A 263 -18.46 -11.11 -13.77
C ILE A 263 -19.88 -10.75 -14.24
N SER A 264 -20.81 -10.53 -13.31
CA SER A 264 -22.19 -10.18 -13.62
C SER A 264 -22.29 -8.85 -14.37
N ILE A 265 -21.56 -7.83 -13.92
CA ILE A 265 -21.48 -6.53 -14.59
C ILE A 265 -20.86 -6.69 -15.99
N SER A 266 -19.79 -7.47 -16.14
CA SER A 266 -19.14 -7.70 -17.42
C SER A 266 -20.08 -8.37 -18.42
N ILE A 267 -20.81 -9.40 -18.01
CA ILE A 267 -21.83 -10.07 -18.84
C ILE A 267 -22.93 -9.09 -19.25
N LEU A 268 -23.43 -8.29 -18.28
CA LEU A 268 -24.44 -7.26 -18.57
C LEU A 268 -23.97 -6.29 -19.65
N PHE A 269 -22.74 -5.78 -19.54
CA PHE A 269 -22.19 -4.85 -20.52
C PHE A 269 -22.02 -5.49 -21.90
N ILE A 270 -21.59 -6.75 -21.99
CA ILE A 270 -21.48 -7.48 -23.25
C ILE A 270 -22.87 -7.65 -23.91
N VAL A 271 -23.87 -8.05 -23.14
CA VAL A 271 -25.25 -8.21 -23.65
C VAL A 271 -25.80 -6.87 -24.15
N LEU A 272 -25.57 -5.80 -23.39
CA LEU A 272 -26.01 -4.45 -23.79
C LEU A 272 -25.29 -3.95 -25.03
N LEU A 273 -23.98 -4.24 -25.13
CA LEU A 273 -23.20 -3.91 -26.34
C LEU A 273 -23.79 -4.56 -27.58
N ILE A 274 -24.04 -5.87 -27.52
CA ILE A 274 -24.62 -6.61 -28.66
C ILE A 274 -25.99 -6.04 -29.05
N ARG A 275 -26.84 -5.73 -28.06
CA ARG A 275 -28.18 -5.14 -28.31
C ARG A 275 -28.08 -3.76 -28.95
N LYS A 276 -27.19 -2.89 -28.46
CA LYS A 276 -27.04 -1.53 -28.95
C LYS A 276 -26.31 -1.47 -30.30
N LEU A 277 -25.33 -2.36 -30.54
CA LEU A 277 -24.69 -2.50 -31.84
C LEU A 277 -25.67 -2.92 -32.96
N ARG A 278 -26.61 -3.84 -32.62
CA ARG A 278 -27.67 -4.23 -33.58
C ARG A 278 -28.63 -3.09 -33.96
N LYS A 279 -28.65 -2.03 -33.18
CA LYS A 279 -29.50 -0.85 -33.41
C LYS A 279 -28.72 0.36 -33.92
N ASP A 280 -27.42 0.21 -34.20
CA ASP A 280 -26.52 1.29 -34.60
C ASP A 280 -26.49 2.49 -33.62
N GLU A 281 -26.78 2.22 -32.31
CA GLU A 281 -26.82 3.24 -31.26
C GLU A 281 -25.45 3.52 -30.62
N VAL A 282 -24.37 2.88 -31.07
CA VAL A 282 -23.04 2.92 -30.43
C VAL A 282 -21.99 3.45 -31.38
N ASP A 283 -21.33 4.54 -30.99
CA ASP A 283 -20.15 5.07 -31.69
C ASP A 283 -18.85 4.58 -31.04
N LEU A 284 -18.34 3.45 -31.54
CA LEU A 284 -17.07 2.87 -31.06
C LEU A 284 -15.87 3.77 -31.40
N ARG A 285 -15.91 4.46 -32.55
CA ARG A 285 -14.78 5.26 -33.01
C ARG A 285 -14.50 6.45 -32.11
N SER A 286 -15.54 7.12 -31.65
CA SER A 286 -15.44 8.26 -30.72
C SER A 286 -14.81 7.86 -29.37
N ASN A 287 -15.04 6.63 -28.90
CA ASN A 287 -14.55 6.13 -27.63
C ASN A 287 -13.13 5.53 -27.70
N MET A 288 -12.60 5.29 -28.91
CA MET A 288 -11.26 4.75 -29.11
C MET A 288 -10.18 5.68 -28.49
N VAL A 289 -10.29 6.98 -28.68
CA VAL A 289 -9.31 7.96 -28.13
C VAL A 289 -9.25 7.93 -26.61
N LEU A 290 -10.42 7.87 -25.95
CA LEU A 290 -10.48 7.77 -24.49
C LEU A 290 -9.90 6.44 -24.00
N SER A 291 -10.17 5.34 -24.72
CA SER A 291 -9.62 4.02 -24.39
C SER A 291 -8.10 3.97 -24.52
N ILE A 292 -7.53 4.67 -25.50
CA ILE A 292 -6.07 4.83 -25.65
C ILE A 292 -5.51 5.59 -24.43
N ILE A 293 -6.14 6.69 -24.02
CA ILE A 293 -5.68 7.47 -22.85
C ILE A 293 -5.68 6.62 -21.58
N ILE A 294 -6.73 5.85 -21.33
CA ILE A 294 -6.83 4.94 -20.19
C ILE A 294 -5.79 3.82 -20.28
N SER A 295 -5.53 3.28 -21.46
CA SER A 295 -4.49 2.26 -21.68
C SER A 295 -3.08 2.81 -21.43
N ILE A 296 -2.81 4.06 -21.83
CA ILE A 296 -1.55 4.74 -21.52
C ILE A 296 -1.43 4.96 -20.00
N ALA A 297 -2.50 5.38 -19.36
CA ALA A 297 -2.50 5.50 -17.89
C ALA A 297 -2.20 4.17 -17.19
N TRP A 298 -2.77 3.06 -17.69
CA TRP A 298 -2.44 1.71 -17.24
C TRP A 298 -0.97 1.37 -17.42
N LEU A 299 -0.39 1.64 -18.60
CA LEU A 299 1.03 1.40 -18.87
C LEU A 299 1.94 2.22 -17.95
N VAL A 300 1.58 3.46 -17.64
CA VAL A 300 2.30 4.29 -16.66
C VAL A 300 2.25 3.65 -15.28
N MET A 301 1.09 3.17 -14.82
CA MET A 301 0.97 2.46 -13.55
C MET A 301 1.81 1.18 -13.54
N LEU A 302 1.79 0.42 -14.64
CA LEU A 302 2.58 -0.79 -14.78
C LEU A 302 4.09 -0.51 -14.70
N ALA A 303 4.57 0.50 -15.42
CA ALA A 303 5.98 0.89 -15.42
C ALA A 303 6.49 1.25 -14.00
N GLN A 304 5.66 1.86 -13.19
CA GLN A 304 5.98 2.17 -11.79
C GLN A 304 6.08 0.92 -10.92
N ASN A 305 5.17 -0.03 -11.09
CA ASN A 305 5.20 -1.29 -10.34
C ASN A 305 6.43 -2.15 -10.71
N ILE A 306 6.86 -2.09 -11.97
CA ILE A 306 8.06 -2.79 -12.43
C ILE A 306 9.32 -2.21 -11.77
N SER A 307 9.43 -0.90 -11.65
CA SER A 307 10.62 -0.25 -11.06
C SER A 307 10.85 -0.65 -9.61
N VAL A 308 9.80 -1.01 -8.88
CA VAL A 308 9.86 -1.43 -7.47
C VAL A 308 10.24 -2.91 -7.31
N ASP A 309 9.93 -3.77 -8.27
CA ASP A 309 10.06 -5.24 -8.15
C ASP A 309 11.13 -5.87 -9.07
N TYR A 310 11.95 -5.04 -9.73
CA TYR A 310 12.86 -5.46 -10.81
C TYR A 310 13.85 -6.58 -10.43
N ALA A 311 14.15 -6.70 -9.15
CA ALA A 311 15.19 -7.60 -8.68
C ALA A 311 14.77 -9.07 -8.51
N SER A 312 13.48 -9.42 -8.54
CA SER A 312 13.01 -10.75 -8.10
C SER A 312 12.20 -11.56 -9.09
N ARG A 313 11.76 -11.00 -10.24
CA ARG A 313 10.76 -11.66 -11.08
C ARG A 313 11.25 -11.95 -12.51
N ASN A 314 10.70 -13.02 -13.08
CA ASN A 314 10.86 -13.36 -14.49
C ASN A 314 10.31 -12.20 -15.34
N ILE A 315 11.18 -11.53 -16.12
CA ILE A 315 10.86 -10.38 -17.00
C ILE A 315 9.66 -10.66 -17.90
N ILE A 316 9.51 -11.89 -18.40
CA ILE A 316 8.40 -12.30 -19.27
C ILE A 316 7.07 -12.16 -18.52
N LEU A 317 6.97 -12.71 -17.31
CA LEU A 317 5.74 -12.68 -16.52
C LEU A 317 5.40 -11.26 -16.00
N THR A 318 6.42 -10.49 -15.66
CA THR A 318 6.24 -9.18 -15.02
C THR A 318 6.00 -8.05 -16.01
N ILE A 319 6.58 -8.14 -17.21
CA ILE A 319 6.52 -7.07 -18.21
C ILE A 319 5.73 -7.50 -19.45
N LEU A 320 6.08 -8.63 -20.03
CA LEU A 320 5.55 -9.00 -21.35
C LEU A 320 4.07 -9.37 -21.30
N ILE A 321 3.66 -10.20 -20.34
CA ILE A 321 2.25 -10.59 -20.18
C ILE A 321 1.35 -9.40 -19.87
N PRO A 322 1.66 -8.51 -18.89
CA PRO A 322 0.86 -7.31 -18.68
C PRO A 322 0.76 -6.40 -19.92
N ILE A 323 1.83 -6.20 -20.66
CA ILE A 323 1.78 -5.36 -21.87
C ILE A 323 0.94 -6.02 -22.96
N LEU A 324 1.15 -7.30 -23.27
CA LEU A 324 0.51 -7.97 -24.40
C LEU A 324 -0.92 -8.43 -24.13
N VAL A 325 -1.25 -8.74 -22.87
CA VAL A 325 -2.56 -9.31 -22.50
C VAL A 325 -3.40 -8.27 -21.76
N THR A 326 -2.88 -7.69 -20.68
CA THR A 326 -3.72 -6.83 -19.84
C THR A 326 -3.98 -5.45 -20.46
N THR A 327 -3.03 -4.89 -21.22
CA THR A 327 -3.23 -3.58 -21.88
C THR A 327 -4.32 -3.63 -22.97
N PRO A 328 -4.32 -4.59 -23.90
CA PRO A 328 -5.43 -4.76 -24.85
C PRO A 328 -6.76 -5.06 -24.16
N PHE A 329 -6.73 -5.84 -23.08
CA PHE A 329 -7.93 -6.12 -22.28
C PHE A 329 -8.51 -4.85 -21.63
N ILE A 330 -7.69 -4.01 -21.04
CA ILE A 330 -8.10 -2.71 -20.46
C ILE A 330 -8.67 -1.81 -21.58
N PHE A 331 -7.99 -1.74 -22.72
CA PHE A 331 -8.44 -0.97 -23.88
C PHE A 331 -9.84 -1.39 -24.33
N LEU A 332 -10.05 -2.68 -24.58
CA LEU A 332 -11.33 -3.22 -25.03
C LEU A 332 -12.42 -3.06 -23.97
N SER A 333 -12.12 -3.36 -22.73
CA SER A 333 -13.06 -3.21 -21.61
C SER A 333 -13.52 -1.78 -21.45
N PHE A 334 -12.60 -0.81 -21.49
CA PHE A 334 -12.97 0.59 -21.38
C PHE A 334 -13.72 1.09 -22.62
N MET A 335 -13.35 0.64 -23.81
CA MET A 335 -14.07 0.97 -25.03
C MET A 335 -15.53 0.50 -24.98
N ILE A 336 -15.78 -0.72 -24.50
CA ILE A 336 -17.12 -1.28 -24.33
C ILE A 336 -17.91 -0.45 -23.29
N VAL A 337 -17.32 -0.26 -22.11
CA VAL A 337 -17.95 0.47 -21.00
C VAL A 337 -18.28 1.91 -21.42
N SER A 338 -17.32 2.63 -21.98
CA SER A 338 -17.52 4.03 -22.37
C SER A 338 -18.58 4.18 -23.46
N SER A 339 -18.56 3.31 -24.44
CA SER A 339 -19.53 3.36 -25.56
C SER A 339 -20.97 3.11 -25.12
N ILE A 340 -21.19 2.11 -24.26
CA ILE A 340 -22.53 1.80 -23.74
C ILE A 340 -23.00 2.90 -22.79
N SER A 341 -22.11 3.38 -21.92
CA SER A 341 -22.45 4.40 -20.94
C SER A 341 -22.80 5.72 -21.62
N GLU A 342 -22.03 6.11 -22.63
CA GLU A 342 -22.30 7.30 -23.40
C GLU A 342 -23.63 7.19 -24.17
N SER A 343 -23.86 6.11 -24.90
CA SER A 343 -25.14 5.88 -25.60
C SER A 343 -26.31 5.93 -24.61
N SER A 344 -26.19 5.30 -23.43
CA SER A 344 -27.25 5.31 -22.43
C SER A 344 -27.48 6.69 -21.80
N ALA A 345 -26.45 7.50 -21.67
CA ALA A 345 -26.55 8.86 -21.17
C ALA A 345 -27.19 9.81 -22.20
N ARG A 346 -26.86 9.65 -23.48
CA ARG A 346 -27.43 10.45 -24.58
C ARG A 346 -28.93 10.21 -24.74
N ASP A 347 -29.41 8.98 -24.50
CA ASP A 347 -30.85 8.67 -24.51
C ASP A 347 -31.67 9.53 -23.52
N ILE A 348 -31.03 10.15 -22.53
CA ILE A 348 -31.74 10.88 -21.44
C ILE A 348 -31.30 12.35 -21.38
N TRP A 349 -30.03 12.63 -21.69
CA TRP A 349 -29.44 13.94 -21.55
C TRP A 349 -28.57 14.30 -22.76
N ASP A 350 -29.15 14.80 -23.81
CA ASP A 350 -28.45 15.17 -25.04
C ASP A 350 -27.34 16.20 -24.80
N GLU A 351 -27.55 17.14 -23.87
CA GLU A 351 -26.63 18.25 -23.65
C GLU A 351 -25.51 17.97 -22.64
N LYS A 352 -25.62 16.96 -21.78
CA LYS A 352 -24.61 16.74 -20.71
C LYS A 352 -23.24 16.35 -21.22
N LEU A 353 -23.14 15.78 -22.39
CA LEU A 353 -21.89 15.32 -23.00
C LEU A 353 -21.26 16.33 -23.98
N LEU A 354 -21.83 17.51 -24.12
CA LEU A 354 -21.29 18.55 -25.02
C LEU A 354 -19.83 18.91 -24.72
N THR A 355 -19.44 18.90 -23.43
CA THR A 355 -18.05 19.12 -23.01
C THR A 355 -17.11 18.02 -23.55
N LEU A 356 -17.54 16.78 -23.49
CA LEU A 356 -16.81 15.64 -24.01
C LEU A 356 -16.70 15.69 -25.54
N ASP A 357 -17.78 16.07 -26.23
CA ASP A 357 -17.79 16.25 -27.68
C ASP A 357 -16.87 17.39 -28.15
N ALA A 358 -16.83 18.50 -27.38
CA ALA A 358 -15.92 19.59 -27.66
C ALA A 358 -14.46 19.18 -27.48
N LEU A 359 -14.15 18.37 -26.45
CA LEU A 359 -12.83 17.81 -26.21
C LEU A 359 -12.39 16.91 -27.37
N ARG A 360 -13.27 16.04 -27.86
CA ARG A 360 -13.03 15.16 -29.03
C ARG A 360 -12.76 15.95 -30.31
N LYS A 361 -13.41 17.12 -30.45
CA LYS A 361 -13.16 18.07 -31.56
C LYS A 361 -11.91 18.92 -31.32
N ARG A 362 -11.01 18.54 -30.37
CA ARG A 362 -9.77 19.23 -29.99
C ARG A 362 -9.98 20.67 -29.52
N ARG A 363 -11.17 21.04 -29.08
CA ARG A 363 -11.46 22.34 -28.48
C ARG A 363 -11.23 22.26 -26.99
N ILE A 364 -9.97 22.31 -26.54
CA ILE A 364 -9.59 22.17 -25.12
C ILE A 364 -9.76 23.48 -24.36
N LEU A 365 -9.49 24.61 -25.01
CA LEU A 365 -9.52 25.92 -24.40
C LEU A 365 -10.88 26.60 -24.61
N PHE A 366 -11.91 26.15 -23.89
CA PHE A 366 -13.20 26.84 -23.87
C PHE A 366 -13.72 27.02 -22.44
N PRO A 367 -14.45 28.11 -22.16
CA PRO A 367 -14.82 28.54 -20.81
C PRO A 367 -15.59 27.48 -20.01
N GLN A 368 -16.46 26.70 -20.65
CA GLN A 368 -17.24 25.64 -19.96
C GLN A 368 -16.34 24.52 -19.45
N PHE A 369 -15.28 24.16 -20.18
CA PHE A 369 -14.32 23.14 -19.75
C PHE A 369 -13.52 23.62 -18.54
N ALA A 370 -13.02 24.86 -18.58
CA ALA A 370 -12.35 25.46 -17.42
C ALA A 370 -13.27 25.50 -16.20
N LEU A 371 -14.52 25.93 -16.38
CA LEU A 371 -15.50 25.98 -15.31
C LEU A 371 -15.83 24.58 -14.74
N ALA A 372 -15.90 23.57 -15.59
CA ALA A 372 -16.10 22.17 -15.14
C ALA A 372 -14.92 21.66 -14.29
N ILE A 373 -13.68 21.97 -14.69
CA ILE A 373 -12.50 21.66 -13.88
C ILE A 373 -12.54 22.37 -12.53
N PHE A 374 -12.81 23.68 -12.51
CA PHE A 374 -12.92 24.45 -11.27
C PHE A 374 -13.98 23.90 -10.32
N ARG A 375 -15.18 23.58 -10.84
CA ARG A 375 -16.24 22.96 -10.04
C ARG A 375 -15.84 21.59 -9.52
N GLY A 376 -15.19 20.77 -10.36
CA GLY A 376 -14.67 19.46 -9.96
C GLY A 376 -13.66 19.55 -8.81
N LEU A 377 -12.68 20.46 -8.93
CA LEU A 377 -11.69 20.71 -7.87
C LEU A 377 -12.34 21.25 -6.59
N ALA A 378 -13.28 22.18 -6.71
CA ALA A 378 -14.00 22.71 -5.56
C ALA A 378 -14.79 21.61 -4.82
N LEU A 379 -15.49 20.76 -5.55
CA LEU A 379 -16.20 19.62 -4.96
C LEU A 379 -15.27 18.61 -4.31
N ALA A 380 -14.10 18.36 -4.90
CA ALA A 380 -13.08 17.49 -4.32
C ALA A 380 -12.59 18.04 -2.97
N PHE A 381 -12.27 19.33 -2.88
CA PHE A 381 -11.83 19.99 -1.64
C PHE A 381 -12.94 19.97 -0.58
N ILE A 382 -14.18 20.22 -0.96
CA ILE A 382 -15.34 20.12 -0.06
C ILE A 382 -15.46 18.68 0.46
N SER A 383 -15.37 17.68 -0.41
CA SER A 383 -15.53 16.27 -0.03
C SER A 383 -14.45 15.82 0.95
N VAL A 384 -13.19 16.19 0.71
CA VAL A 384 -12.06 15.83 1.59
C VAL A 384 -12.17 16.52 2.94
N GLY A 385 -12.53 17.82 2.96
CA GLY A 385 -12.73 18.57 4.20
C GLY A 385 -13.93 18.05 4.99
N LEU A 386 -15.04 17.72 4.32
CA LEU A 386 -16.22 17.15 4.96
C LEU A 386 -15.91 15.77 5.56
N LEU A 387 -15.17 14.92 4.84
CA LEU A 387 -14.71 13.64 5.36
C LEU A 387 -13.89 13.81 6.64
N ALA A 388 -12.90 14.71 6.63
CA ALA A 388 -12.08 15.00 7.81
C ALA A 388 -12.93 15.49 9.00
N LEU A 389 -13.90 16.35 8.73
CA LEU A 389 -14.81 16.86 9.76
C LEU A 389 -15.69 15.74 10.35
N LEU A 390 -16.27 14.90 9.50
CA LEU A 390 -17.08 13.75 9.93
C LEU A 390 -16.25 12.75 10.74
N LEU A 391 -15.03 12.45 10.32
CA LEU A 391 -14.10 11.59 11.05
C LEU A 391 -13.76 12.21 12.43
N LYS A 392 -13.53 13.51 12.49
CA LYS A 392 -13.27 14.21 13.76
C LYS A 392 -14.47 14.11 14.72
N ILE A 393 -15.68 14.37 14.21
CA ILE A 393 -16.90 14.27 15.01
C ILE A 393 -17.10 12.82 15.50
N ALA A 394 -16.90 11.83 14.62
CA ALA A 394 -17.02 10.42 14.97
C ALA A 394 -15.98 10.02 16.02
N SER A 395 -14.74 10.51 15.92
CA SER A 395 -13.67 10.21 16.85
C SER A 395 -13.91 10.73 18.29
N LEU A 396 -14.86 11.65 18.47
CA LEU A 396 -15.26 12.12 19.80
C LEU A 396 -16.12 11.10 20.57
N LYS A 397 -16.80 10.21 19.84
CA LYS A 397 -17.74 9.23 20.44
C LYS A 397 -17.30 7.78 20.24
N PHE A 398 -16.51 7.50 19.21
CA PHE A 398 -16.16 6.14 18.82
C PHE A 398 -14.65 6.03 18.61
N HIS A 399 -14.05 4.97 19.13
CA HIS A 399 -12.74 4.55 18.67
C HIS A 399 -12.94 3.77 17.37
N PHE A 400 -12.28 4.17 16.31
CA PHE A 400 -12.27 3.46 15.04
C PHE A 400 -10.84 3.46 14.48
N TYR A 401 -10.56 2.49 13.64
CA TYR A 401 -9.28 2.42 12.96
C TYR A 401 -9.45 2.62 11.45
N MET A 402 -8.44 3.21 10.86
CA MET A 402 -8.33 3.35 9.42
C MET A 402 -7.53 2.19 8.86
N ASP A 403 -8.15 1.42 7.99
CA ASP A 403 -7.48 0.32 7.30
C ASP A 403 -7.06 0.74 5.89
N PHE A 404 -5.76 0.86 5.68
CA PHE A 404 -5.16 1.17 4.39
C PHE A 404 -4.71 -0.13 3.67
N GLU A 405 -5.62 -1.08 3.50
CA GLU A 405 -5.35 -2.47 3.14
C GLU A 405 -4.49 -2.69 1.87
N LYS A 406 -4.55 -1.79 0.88
CA LYS A 406 -3.99 -2.07 -0.45
C LYS A 406 -2.80 -1.19 -0.86
N ASN A 407 -2.41 -0.23 -0.03
CA ASN A 407 -1.40 0.72 -0.47
C ASN A 407 -0.11 0.59 0.34
N ASN A 408 0.84 -0.18 -0.18
CA ASN A 408 2.22 -0.04 0.24
C ASN A 408 2.66 1.41 0.00
N ILE A 409 3.24 2.05 1.02
CA ILE A 409 3.69 3.44 0.90
C ILE A 409 4.71 3.57 -0.23
N THR A 410 5.52 2.55 -0.42
CA THR A 410 6.57 2.47 -1.45
C THR A 410 6.07 2.42 -2.88
N GLU A 411 4.92 1.83 -3.13
CA GLU A 411 4.31 1.90 -4.48
C GLU A 411 3.98 3.34 -4.87
N LYS A 412 3.97 4.24 -3.90
CA LYS A 412 3.71 5.67 -4.07
C LYS A 412 4.97 6.54 -4.12
N ILE A 413 6.13 6.03 -3.67
CA ILE A 413 7.44 6.68 -3.82
C ILE A 413 8.03 6.25 -5.18
N ALA A 414 7.24 6.43 -6.21
CA ALA A 414 7.60 6.11 -7.55
C ALA A 414 8.52 7.17 -8.13
N PHE A 415 9.26 6.83 -9.17
CA PHE A 415 10.14 7.73 -9.90
C PHE A 415 9.45 9.05 -10.32
N LEU A 416 8.13 9.02 -10.58
CA LEU A 416 7.30 10.17 -10.91
C LEU A 416 5.95 10.10 -10.16
N PRO A 417 5.92 10.37 -8.84
CA PRO A 417 4.73 10.14 -8.02
C PRO A 417 3.50 10.92 -8.50
N VAL A 418 3.68 12.13 -9.01
CA VAL A 418 2.57 12.94 -9.54
C VAL A 418 1.95 12.29 -10.78
N ILE A 419 2.78 11.79 -11.69
CA ILE A 419 2.29 11.12 -12.90
C ILE A 419 1.57 9.81 -12.54
N TYR A 420 2.09 9.06 -11.58
CA TYR A 420 1.43 7.86 -11.07
C TYR A 420 0.06 8.16 -10.45
N ILE A 421 -0.04 9.19 -9.60
CA ILE A 421 -1.31 9.60 -8.99
C ILE A 421 -2.31 10.03 -10.07
N VAL A 422 -1.87 10.81 -11.05
CA VAL A 422 -2.74 11.24 -12.17
C VAL A 422 -3.17 10.04 -13.02
N ALA A 423 -2.26 9.14 -13.36
CA ALA A 423 -2.58 7.92 -14.14
C ALA A 423 -3.56 7.00 -13.38
N THR A 424 -3.32 6.77 -12.10
CA THR A 424 -4.22 5.98 -11.24
C THR A 424 -5.59 6.65 -11.12
N GLY A 425 -5.61 7.96 -10.91
CA GLY A 425 -6.84 8.75 -10.88
C GLY A 425 -7.62 8.66 -12.17
N LEU A 426 -6.97 8.83 -13.32
CA LEU A 426 -7.60 8.71 -14.64
C LEU A 426 -8.20 7.31 -14.87
N MET A 427 -7.46 6.26 -14.54
CA MET A 427 -7.91 4.90 -14.76
C MET A 427 -9.10 4.55 -13.86
N ILE A 428 -8.97 4.74 -12.54
CA ILE A 428 -10.02 4.41 -11.57
C ILE A 428 -11.25 5.30 -11.83
N THR A 429 -11.07 6.61 -11.90
CA THR A 429 -12.17 7.56 -12.09
C THR A 429 -12.82 7.37 -13.45
N GLY A 430 -12.03 7.08 -14.51
CA GLY A 430 -12.55 6.82 -15.84
C GLY A 430 -13.56 5.68 -15.83
N PHE A 431 -13.20 4.49 -15.37
CA PHE A 431 -14.12 3.36 -15.28
C PHE A 431 -15.35 3.69 -14.40
N TYR A 432 -15.10 4.33 -13.25
CA TYR A 432 -16.15 4.67 -12.30
C TYR A 432 -17.17 5.65 -12.85
N GLU A 433 -16.72 6.77 -13.42
CA GLU A 433 -17.62 7.78 -13.97
C GLU A 433 -18.50 7.22 -15.11
N PHE A 434 -17.91 6.38 -15.95
CA PHE A 434 -18.67 5.76 -17.04
C PHE A 434 -19.65 4.70 -16.54
N ILE A 435 -19.23 3.81 -15.62
CA ILE A 435 -20.12 2.75 -15.12
C ILE A 435 -21.21 3.33 -14.21
N PHE A 436 -20.83 4.12 -13.20
CA PHE A 436 -21.80 4.54 -12.18
C PHE A 436 -22.55 5.82 -12.55
N ARG A 437 -21.87 6.87 -12.97
CA ARG A 437 -22.54 8.12 -13.26
C ARG A 437 -23.21 8.14 -14.63
N LEU A 438 -22.54 7.69 -15.67
CA LEU A 438 -23.13 7.74 -16.99
C LEU A 438 -24.07 6.58 -17.25
N PHE A 439 -23.67 5.34 -16.98
CA PHE A 439 -24.54 4.20 -17.27
C PHE A 439 -25.61 4.00 -16.19
N PHE A 440 -25.19 3.80 -14.94
CA PHE A 440 -26.11 3.38 -13.88
C PHE A 440 -27.14 4.47 -13.55
N VAL A 441 -26.72 5.72 -13.38
CA VAL A 441 -27.63 6.84 -13.12
C VAL A 441 -28.58 7.06 -14.30
N SER A 442 -28.11 6.88 -15.55
CA SER A 442 -28.97 6.94 -16.73
C SER A 442 -30.02 5.82 -16.74
N ALA A 443 -29.59 4.60 -16.44
CA ALA A 443 -30.50 3.44 -16.36
C ALA A 443 -31.56 3.62 -15.26
N LEU A 444 -31.17 4.16 -14.11
CA LEU A 444 -32.11 4.50 -13.03
C LEU A 444 -33.09 5.59 -13.45
N ARG A 445 -32.61 6.65 -14.13
CA ARG A 445 -33.43 7.77 -14.54
C ARG A 445 -34.56 7.37 -15.48
N LYS A 446 -34.36 6.31 -16.29
CA LYS A 446 -35.43 5.72 -17.12
C LYS A 446 -36.60 5.18 -16.32
N LYS A 447 -36.36 4.75 -15.07
CA LYS A 447 -37.39 4.11 -14.21
C LYS A 447 -37.84 4.99 -13.06
N VAL A 448 -36.98 5.88 -12.56
CA VAL A 448 -37.22 6.68 -11.35
C VAL A 448 -37.21 8.16 -11.71
N GLN A 449 -38.33 8.85 -11.47
CA GLN A 449 -38.44 10.29 -11.76
C GLN A 449 -37.82 11.18 -10.68
N SER A 450 -37.82 10.73 -9.42
CA SER A 450 -37.28 11.48 -8.28
C SER A 450 -35.76 11.58 -8.32
N SER A 451 -35.21 12.77 -8.44
CA SER A 451 -33.80 13.03 -8.41
C SER A 451 -33.16 12.66 -7.06
N LEU A 452 -33.88 12.90 -5.95
CA LEU A 452 -33.39 12.55 -4.60
C LEU A 452 -33.19 11.02 -4.46
N THR A 453 -34.19 10.25 -4.90
CA THR A 453 -34.10 8.78 -4.88
C THR A 453 -32.95 8.26 -5.70
N ILE A 454 -32.68 8.84 -6.87
CA ILE A 454 -31.54 8.46 -7.73
C ILE A 454 -30.22 8.76 -7.04
N ILE A 455 -30.09 9.93 -6.38
CA ILE A 455 -28.89 10.30 -5.63
C ILE A 455 -28.66 9.32 -4.48
N ILE A 456 -29.69 9.00 -3.69
CA ILE A 456 -29.57 8.06 -2.57
C ILE A 456 -29.16 6.67 -3.05
N ILE A 457 -29.85 6.10 -4.03
CA ILE A 457 -29.52 4.78 -4.57
C ILE A 457 -28.13 4.78 -5.21
N GLY A 458 -27.81 5.78 -6.02
CA GLY A 458 -26.49 5.91 -6.65
C GLY A 458 -25.36 6.03 -5.62
N THR A 459 -25.59 6.79 -4.52
CA THR A 459 -24.62 6.90 -3.43
C THR A 459 -24.44 5.59 -2.69
N LEU A 460 -25.51 4.89 -2.34
CA LEU A 460 -25.45 3.59 -1.68
C LEU A 460 -24.68 2.57 -2.53
N ILE A 461 -24.97 2.47 -3.82
CA ILE A 461 -24.27 1.55 -4.71
C ILE A 461 -22.79 1.95 -4.86
N SER A 462 -22.51 3.25 -4.95
CA SER A 462 -21.12 3.73 -4.98
C SER A 462 -20.37 3.35 -3.70
N ILE A 463 -20.97 3.47 -2.53
CA ILE A 463 -20.37 3.06 -1.25
C ILE A 463 -20.07 1.55 -1.26
N PHE A 464 -21.00 0.72 -1.71
CA PHE A 464 -20.78 -0.72 -1.81
C PHE A 464 -19.66 -1.07 -2.81
N ALA A 465 -19.66 -0.44 -3.96
CA ALA A 465 -18.68 -0.69 -5.00
C ALA A 465 -17.30 -0.12 -4.65
N TYR A 466 -17.23 1.04 -3.96
CA TYR A 466 -15.99 1.69 -3.50
C TYR A 466 -15.48 1.16 -2.16
N GLY A 467 -16.35 0.61 -1.33
CA GLY A 467 -15.99 0.15 0.01
C GLY A 467 -14.84 -0.85 0.03
N GLY A 468 -14.68 -1.64 -1.05
CA GLY A 468 -13.53 -2.51 -1.25
C GLY A 468 -12.27 -1.79 -1.78
N TYR A 469 -12.40 -0.65 -2.47
CA TYR A 469 -11.29 0.06 -3.11
C TYR A 469 -10.76 1.25 -2.32
N ALA A 470 -11.57 1.89 -1.50
CA ALA A 470 -11.18 3.10 -0.79
C ALA A 470 -10.20 2.87 0.36
N GLY A 471 -9.95 1.61 0.75
CA GLY A 471 -9.02 1.27 1.84
C GLY A 471 -9.39 1.85 3.20
N LEU A 472 -10.57 2.46 3.31
CA LEU A 472 -11.05 3.09 4.52
C LEU A 472 -12.13 2.21 5.13
N LYS A 473 -11.71 1.14 5.83
CA LYS A 473 -12.62 0.36 6.67
C LYS A 473 -12.77 1.09 7.99
N ILE A 474 -13.89 1.78 8.15
CA ILE A 474 -14.29 2.35 9.43
C ILE A 474 -15.05 1.25 10.15
N THR A 475 -14.41 0.61 11.11
CA THR A 475 -15.10 -0.36 11.98
C THR A 475 -15.37 0.36 13.31
N PRO A 476 -16.63 0.72 13.61
CA PRO A 476 -16.96 1.31 14.90
C PRO A 476 -16.78 0.24 15.98
N TYR A 477 -15.95 0.53 16.97
CA TYR A 477 -15.95 -0.21 18.22
C TYR A 477 -16.91 0.50 19.17
N PHE A 478 -17.96 -0.19 19.55
CA PHE A 478 -18.75 0.22 20.69
C PHE A 478 -17.87 -0.03 21.93
N LEU A 479 -17.39 1.03 22.57
CA LEU A 479 -16.89 0.92 23.91
C LEU A 479 -18.02 0.32 24.75
N ASN A 480 -17.79 -0.84 25.34
CA ASN A 480 -18.63 -1.30 26.45
C ASN A 480 -18.55 -0.20 27.52
N LEU A 481 -19.59 0.59 27.58
CA LEU A 481 -19.87 1.48 28.70
C LEU A 481 -20.21 0.57 29.89
N THR A 482 -19.19 0.08 30.56
CA THR A 482 -19.32 -0.43 31.94
C THR A 482 -18.55 0.48 32.86
#